data_e6e55ba9cbf44fbae36e493c86183e9a
#
_entry.id   e6e55ba9cbf44fbae36e493c86183e9a
#
_cell.length_a   1.000
_cell.length_b   1.000
_cell.length_c   1.000
_cell.angle_alpha   90.00
_cell.angle_beta   90.00
_cell.angle_gamma   90.00
#
_symmetry.space_group_name_H-M   'P 1'
#
loop_
_entity.id
_entity.type
_entity.pdbx_description
1 polymer ?
#
loop_
_entity_poly.entity_id
_entity_poly.type
_entity_poly.pdbx_seq_one_letter_code
_entity_poly.pdbx_strand_id
1 'polypeptide(L)'
;DLIVSRGLGDVYKRQHLMSPMMEFSELQMPFICLLVSGGHSMIVDVKEKGEYEILGQSQDDAVGEAFDKVAKMLDLPYPGGTYIEKLAVSGDPKAYDFSRPMINSNNLDMSFSGLKTSVLYTVQKIDDLNDNIKSDIAASFQSAVVDVLVEKIKKAVKLTNRSSVIIAGGVAANNFLRKEIKNLEDKNGISVYYPSMKYCTDNAAMIAFVGSKMSHEKYDIKSNARARWPLNEL
;
A
#
# COMPACT_ATOMS: atom_id res chain seq x y z
N ASP A 1 18.15 1.32 11.99
CA ASP A 1 16.95 1.32 12.84
C ASP A 1 15.93 0.23 12.48
N LEU A 2 16.43 -0.99 12.29
CA LEU A 2 15.64 -2.20 12.03
C LEU A 2 15.13 -2.88 13.33
N ILE A 3 15.29 -2.25 14.47
CA ILE A 3 15.03 -2.87 15.77
C ILE A 3 13.62 -2.58 16.31
N VAL A 4 12.91 -1.57 15.79
CA VAL A 4 11.65 -1.09 16.39
C VAL A 4 10.42 -1.92 16.02
N SER A 5 10.46 -2.75 14.98
CA SER A 5 9.26 -3.49 14.55
C SER A 5 9.13 -4.93 15.10
N ARG A 6 10.08 -5.38 15.91
CA ARG A 6 10.03 -6.74 16.49
C ARG A 6 9.12 -6.79 17.72
N GLY A 7 7.85 -6.96 17.50
CA GLY A 7 6.88 -7.15 18.58
C GLY A 7 5.56 -6.38 18.42
N LEU A 8 5.44 -5.51 17.43
CA LEU A 8 4.25 -4.69 17.19
C LEU A 8 3.60 -4.96 15.83
N GLY A 9 4.01 -6.00 15.11
CA GLY A 9 3.58 -6.24 13.74
C GLY A 9 2.05 -6.33 13.55
N ASP A 10 1.34 -6.79 14.54
CA ASP A 10 -0.11 -6.89 14.54
C ASP A 10 -0.77 -5.54 14.88
N VAL A 11 -0.35 -4.89 15.96
CA VAL A 11 -0.84 -3.56 16.36
C VAL A 11 -0.61 -2.56 15.22
N TYR A 12 0.55 -2.62 14.58
CA TYR A 12 0.89 -1.79 13.42
C TYR A 12 -0.09 -1.97 12.25
N LYS A 13 -0.41 -3.21 11.88
CA LYS A 13 -1.35 -3.47 10.79
C LYS A 13 -2.74 -2.97 11.13
N ARG A 14 -3.25 -3.27 12.32
CA ARG A 14 -4.59 -2.86 12.77
C ARG A 14 -4.73 -1.35 12.87
N GLN A 15 -3.71 -0.64 13.34
CA GLN A 15 -3.78 0.81 13.42
C GLN A 15 -3.99 1.45 12.05
N HIS A 16 -3.35 0.94 11.00
CA HIS A 16 -3.57 1.44 9.63
C HIS A 16 -4.92 1.02 9.06
N LEU A 17 -5.42 -0.19 9.36
CA LEU A 17 -6.73 -0.63 8.92
C LEU A 17 -7.86 0.23 9.54
N MET A 18 -7.70 0.61 10.80
CA MET A 18 -8.73 1.32 11.56
C MET A 18 -8.56 2.85 11.53
N SER A 19 -7.39 3.37 11.16
CA SER A 19 -7.12 4.82 11.20
C SER A 19 -8.08 5.68 10.38
N PRO A 20 -8.60 5.25 9.21
CA PRO A 20 -9.57 6.05 8.48
C PRO A 20 -10.88 6.27 9.24
N MET A 21 -11.27 5.35 10.14
CA MET A 21 -12.46 5.53 10.99
C MET A 21 -12.31 6.64 12.04
N MET A 22 -11.09 7.17 12.24
CA MET A 22 -10.88 8.35 13.08
C MET A 22 -11.36 9.64 12.40
N GLU A 23 -11.35 9.67 11.07
CA GLU A 23 -11.67 10.86 10.26
C GLU A 23 -13.04 10.76 9.59
N PHE A 24 -13.50 9.55 9.28
CA PHE A 24 -14.74 9.28 8.55
C PHE A 24 -15.74 8.57 9.46
N SER A 25 -16.60 9.33 10.11
CA SER A 25 -17.64 8.81 11.02
C SER A 25 -18.71 7.98 10.29
N GLU A 26 -18.89 8.25 8.99
CA GLU A 26 -19.81 7.53 8.10
C GLU A 26 -19.25 6.18 7.62
N LEU A 27 -17.94 5.94 7.76
CA LEU A 27 -17.32 4.68 7.37
C LEU A 27 -17.74 3.56 8.32
N GLN A 28 -18.46 2.61 7.78
CA GLN A 28 -18.93 1.43 8.49
C GLN A 28 -18.32 0.15 7.91
N MET A 29 -18.12 -0.85 8.76
CA MET A 29 -17.77 -2.19 8.32
C MET A 29 -19.03 -2.88 7.73
N PRO A 30 -18.88 -3.76 6.76
CA PRO A 30 -17.62 -4.24 6.20
C PRO A 30 -17.06 -3.37 5.06
N PHE A 31 -15.72 -3.37 4.88
CA PHE A 31 -15.03 -2.66 3.81
C PHE A 31 -13.75 -3.38 3.35
N ILE A 32 -13.26 -3.05 2.16
CA ILE A 32 -11.94 -3.48 1.69
C ILE A 32 -10.89 -2.47 2.12
N CYS A 33 -9.76 -2.94 2.65
CA CYS A 33 -8.59 -2.10 2.90
C CYS A 33 -7.41 -2.54 2.03
N LEU A 34 -6.87 -1.62 1.22
CA LEU A 34 -5.56 -1.73 0.61
C LEU A 34 -4.53 -1.14 1.56
N LEU A 35 -3.78 -1.98 2.25
CA LEU A 35 -2.68 -1.57 3.10
C LEU A 35 -1.38 -1.60 2.31
N VAL A 36 -0.79 -0.42 2.05
CA VAL A 36 0.44 -0.26 1.25
C VAL A 36 1.44 0.63 1.97
N SER A 37 2.56 0.05 2.38
CA SER A 37 3.62 0.71 3.14
C SER A 37 5.00 0.24 2.69
N GLY A 38 6.06 0.70 3.37
CA GLY A 38 7.43 0.23 3.15
C GLY A 38 7.62 -1.26 3.39
N GLY A 39 6.86 -1.85 4.33
CA GLY A 39 7.02 -3.26 4.72
C GLY A 39 5.83 -4.15 4.37
N HIS A 40 4.67 -3.60 4.00
CA HIS A 40 3.46 -4.37 3.76
C HIS A 40 2.73 -3.91 2.51
N SER A 41 2.21 -4.89 1.75
CA SER A 41 1.30 -4.66 0.63
C SER A 41 0.29 -5.79 0.62
N MET A 42 -0.94 -5.48 1.06
CA MET A 42 -2.01 -6.48 1.20
C MET A 42 -3.39 -5.88 0.98
N ILE A 43 -4.31 -6.72 0.56
CA ILE A 43 -5.73 -6.42 0.45
C ILE A 43 -6.45 -7.22 1.53
N VAL A 44 -7.20 -6.53 2.38
CA VAL A 44 -7.89 -7.11 3.54
C VAL A 44 -9.38 -6.83 3.44
N ASP A 45 -10.22 -7.84 3.58
CA ASP A 45 -11.65 -7.67 3.87
C ASP A 45 -11.81 -7.50 5.39
N VAL A 46 -12.20 -6.32 5.80
CA VAL A 46 -12.52 -5.98 7.18
C VAL A 46 -14.02 -6.20 7.36
N LYS A 47 -14.39 -7.36 7.90
CA LYS A 47 -15.81 -7.79 8.03
C LYS A 47 -16.47 -7.12 9.22
N GLU A 48 -15.84 -7.26 10.38
CA GLU A 48 -16.25 -6.61 11.62
C GLU A 48 -15.02 -6.36 12.52
N LYS A 49 -15.25 -5.78 13.68
CA LYS A 49 -14.18 -5.51 14.65
C LYS A 49 -13.53 -6.82 15.09
N GLY A 50 -12.24 -6.98 14.81
CA GLY A 50 -11.47 -8.18 15.13
C GLY A 50 -11.57 -9.29 14.06
N GLU A 51 -12.43 -9.16 13.04
CA GLU A 51 -12.54 -10.14 11.97
C GLU A 51 -11.95 -9.60 10.65
N TYR A 52 -10.78 -10.08 10.31
CA TYR A 52 -10.00 -9.65 9.15
C TYR A 52 -9.65 -10.84 8.25
N GLU A 53 -9.92 -10.73 6.97
CA GLU A 53 -9.54 -11.73 5.98
C GLU A 53 -8.54 -11.14 4.97
N ILE A 54 -7.33 -11.71 4.90
CA ILE A 54 -6.35 -11.33 3.89
C ILE A 54 -6.77 -11.96 2.57
N LEU A 55 -7.23 -11.17 1.62
CA LEU A 55 -7.65 -11.62 0.29
C LEU A 55 -6.48 -11.81 -0.65
N GLY A 56 -5.40 -11.06 -0.47
CA GLY A 56 -4.16 -11.16 -1.23
C GLY A 56 -3.08 -10.27 -0.67
N GLN A 57 -1.83 -10.57 -0.98
CA GLN A 57 -0.68 -9.83 -0.49
C GLN A 57 0.49 -9.90 -1.47
N SER A 58 1.51 -9.06 -1.28
CA SER A 58 2.74 -9.20 -2.06
C SER A 58 3.47 -10.48 -1.68
N GLN A 59 3.90 -11.23 -2.69
CA GLN A 59 4.64 -12.48 -2.54
C GLN A 59 6.15 -12.25 -2.42
N ASP A 60 6.60 -11.01 -2.64
CA ASP A 60 8.01 -10.61 -2.61
C ASP A 60 8.16 -9.20 -2.01
N ASP A 61 8.72 -8.23 -2.74
CA ASP A 61 8.91 -6.86 -2.24
C ASP A 61 7.55 -6.19 -1.93
N ALA A 62 7.49 -5.44 -0.83
CA ALA A 62 6.38 -4.51 -0.61
C ALA A 62 6.45 -3.34 -1.62
N VAL A 63 5.31 -2.70 -1.89
CA VAL A 63 5.23 -1.56 -2.83
C VAL A 63 6.20 -0.45 -2.44
N GLY A 64 6.19 -0.02 -1.16
CA GLY A 64 7.08 1.05 -0.71
C GLY A 64 8.55 0.66 -0.80
N GLU A 65 8.89 -0.60 -0.51
CA GLU A 65 10.24 -1.15 -0.71
C GLU A 65 10.65 -1.11 -2.19
N ALA A 66 9.73 -1.43 -3.12
CA ALA A 66 10.00 -1.33 -4.55
C ALA A 66 10.26 0.12 -4.98
N PHE A 67 9.49 1.10 -4.46
CA PHE A 67 9.75 2.53 -4.66
C PHE A 67 11.13 2.95 -4.16
N ASP A 68 11.52 2.53 -2.96
CA ASP A 68 12.82 2.87 -2.36
C ASP A 68 13.98 2.27 -3.17
N LYS A 69 13.84 1.02 -3.62
CA LYS A 69 14.86 0.35 -4.44
C LYS A 69 15.02 1.02 -5.82
N VAL A 70 13.91 1.40 -6.47
CA VAL A 70 13.96 2.11 -7.76
C VAL A 70 14.51 3.52 -7.58
N ALA A 71 14.15 4.24 -6.52
CA ALA A 71 14.73 5.53 -6.19
C ALA A 71 16.26 5.45 -6.09
N LYS A 72 16.78 4.41 -5.41
CA LYS A 72 18.22 4.17 -5.32
C LYS A 72 18.88 3.94 -6.68
N MET A 73 18.20 3.25 -7.61
CA MET A 73 18.71 3.05 -8.98
C MET A 73 18.80 4.34 -9.79
N LEU A 74 17.97 5.34 -9.44
CA LEU A 74 17.93 6.66 -10.06
C LEU A 74 18.75 7.71 -9.30
N ASP A 75 19.55 7.30 -8.30
CA ASP A 75 20.34 8.17 -7.42
C ASP A 75 19.50 9.19 -6.65
N LEU A 76 18.27 8.80 -6.25
CA LEU A 76 17.38 9.65 -5.46
C LEU A 76 17.54 9.37 -3.96
N PRO A 77 17.24 10.37 -3.10
CA PRO A 77 17.32 10.22 -1.65
C PRO A 77 16.31 9.22 -1.07
N TYR A 78 16.55 8.78 0.17
CA TYR A 78 15.64 7.98 0.97
C TYR A 78 14.80 8.88 1.93
N PRO A 79 13.50 8.58 2.18
CA PRO A 79 12.68 7.54 1.56
C PRO A 79 12.29 7.87 0.12
N GLY A 80 12.42 6.89 -0.79
CA GLY A 80 12.38 7.09 -2.23
C GLY A 80 11.01 7.43 -2.81
N GLY A 81 9.92 6.99 -2.17
CA GLY A 81 8.57 7.11 -2.73
C GLY A 81 8.18 8.54 -3.11
N THR A 82 8.47 9.52 -2.24
CA THR A 82 8.16 10.93 -2.48
C THR A 82 9.02 11.55 -3.60
N TYR A 83 10.26 11.10 -3.76
CA TYR A 83 11.15 11.58 -4.82
C TYR A 83 10.77 10.99 -6.18
N ILE A 84 10.42 9.70 -6.24
CA ILE A 84 9.86 9.07 -7.43
C ILE A 84 8.59 9.80 -7.87
N GLU A 85 7.66 10.08 -6.96
CA GLU A 85 6.41 10.79 -7.27
C GLU A 85 6.67 12.17 -7.83
N LYS A 86 7.56 12.95 -7.19
CA LYS A 86 7.91 14.30 -7.69
C LYS A 86 8.54 14.27 -9.08
N LEU A 87 9.46 13.33 -9.30
CA LEU A 87 10.16 13.19 -10.57
C LEU A 87 9.22 12.73 -11.67
N ALA A 88 8.29 11.82 -11.36
CA ALA A 88 7.29 11.31 -12.29
C ALA A 88 6.32 12.38 -12.84
N VAL A 89 6.17 13.52 -12.18
CA VAL A 89 5.29 14.62 -12.64
C VAL A 89 5.67 15.13 -14.03
N SER A 90 6.97 15.17 -14.33
CA SER A 90 7.51 15.68 -15.61
C SER A 90 7.78 14.58 -16.63
N GLY A 91 7.63 13.30 -16.27
CA GLY A 91 7.91 12.17 -17.15
C GLY A 91 6.70 11.64 -17.91
N ASP A 92 6.96 10.90 -18.98
CA ASP A 92 5.93 10.17 -19.73
C ASP A 92 5.69 8.77 -19.10
N PRO A 93 4.49 8.47 -18.58
CA PRO A 93 4.18 7.17 -17.99
C PRO A 93 4.14 6.02 -19.01
N LYS A 94 4.28 6.30 -20.31
CA LYS A 94 4.31 5.33 -21.40
C LYS A 94 5.68 5.21 -22.07
N ALA A 95 6.68 5.94 -21.63
CA ALA A 95 8.02 5.93 -22.21
C ALA A 95 8.68 4.53 -22.12
N TYR A 96 8.39 3.80 -21.05
CA TYR A 96 8.89 2.45 -20.81
C TYR A 96 7.75 1.47 -20.49
N ASP A 97 7.70 0.36 -21.21
CA ASP A 97 6.75 -0.71 -20.95
C ASP A 97 7.30 -1.68 -19.90
N PHE A 98 7.22 -1.28 -18.63
CA PHE A 98 7.65 -2.12 -17.52
C PHE A 98 6.64 -3.24 -17.24
N SER A 99 7.16 -4.39 -16.79
CA SER A 99 6.33 -5.54 -16.43
C SER A 99 5.33 -5.22 -15.31
N ARG A 100 4.16 -5.84 -15.37
CA ARG A 100 3.11 -5.76 -14.34
C ARG A 100 2.84 -7.16 -13.80
N PRO A 101 3.74 -7.69 -12.95
CA PRO A 101 3.65 -9.08 -12.52
C PRO A 101 2.30 -9.36 -11.85
N MET A 102 1.76 -10.53 -12.07
CA MET A 102 0.51 -11.04 -11.49
C MET A 102 -0.75 -10.19 -11.74
N ILE A 103 -0.71 -9.12 -12.56
CA ILE A 103 -1.89 -8.26 -12.80
C ILE A 103 -3.09 -9.07 -13.29
N ASN A 104 -2.87 -10.08 -14.14
CA ASN A 104 -3.90 -10.95 -14.72
C ASN A 104 -4.12 -12.25 -13.94
N SER A 105 -3.42 -12.50 -12.82
CA SER A 105 -3.66 -13.70 -12.03
C SER A 105 -5.09 -13.75 -11.48
N ASN A 106 -5.62 -14.96 -11.31
CA ASN A 106 -6.98 -15.15 -10.79
C ASN A 106 -7.11 -14.81 -9.29
N ASN A 107 -6.00 -14.87 -8.55
CA ASN A 107 -5.97 -14.49 -7.15
C ASN A 107 -5.68 -12.98 -6.98
N LEU A 108 -5.72 -12.50 -5.75
CA LEU A 108 -5.46 -11.10 -5.41
C LEU A 108 -4.01 -10.85 -4.95
N ASP A 109 -3.14 -11.85 -5.06
CA ASP A 109 -1.73 -11.67 -4.76
C ASP A 109 -1.04 -10.75 -5.75
N MET A 110 0.03 -10.12 -5.30
CA MET A 110 0.81 -9.14 -6.05
C MET A 110 2.29 -9.52 -6.02
N SER A 111 3.06 -8.97 -6.95
CA SER A 111 4.53 -9.08 -6.98
C SER A 111 5.12 -7.81 -7.55
N PHE A 112 6.21 -7.34 -6.98
CA PHE A 112 6.90 -6.11 -7.39
C PHE A 112 8.40 -6.33 -7.65
N SER A 113 8.97 -7.48 -7.29
CA SER A 113 10.38 -7.77 -7.53
C SER A 113 10.71 -7.87 -9.02
N GLY A 114 9.80 -8.46 -9.82
CA GLY A 114 9.94 -8.53 -11.27
C GLY A 114 9.88 -7.14 -11.93
N LEU A 115 9.00 -6.26 -11.46
CA LEU A 115 8.91 -4.87 -11.92
C LEU A 115 10.21 -4.10 -11.60
N LYS A 116 10.69 -4.17 -10.36
CA LYS A 116 11.98 -3.59 -9.95
C LYS A 116 13.14 -4.07 -10.82
N THR A 117 13.19 -5.38 -11.11
CA THR A 117 14.24 -5.97 -11.94
C THR A 117 14.15 -5.49 -13.39
N SER A 118 12.94 -5.28 -13.92
CA SER A 118 12.73 -4.68 -15.24
C SER A 118 13.31 -3.27 -15.31
N VAL A 119 13.09 -2.44 -14.28
CA VAL A 119 13.71 -1.11 -14.18
C VAL A 119 15.23 -1.20 -14.12
N LEU A 120 15.78 -2.09 -13.29
CA LEU A 120 17.22 -2.28 -13.16
C LEU A 120 17.88 -2.56 -14.54
N TYR A 121 17.33 -3.50 -15.28
CA TYR A 121 17.87 -3.83 -16.61
C TYR A 121 17.72 -2.70 -17.63
N THR A 122 16.70 -1.86 -17.48
CA THR A 122 16.54 -0.67 -18.31
C THR A 122 17.62 0.36 -17.98
N VAL A 123 17.80 0.69 -16.71
CA VAL A 123 18.83 1.64 -16.25
C VAL A 123 20.23 1.20 -16.65
N GLN A 124 20.56 -0.10 -16.53
CA GLN A 124 21.88 -0.64 -16.90
C GLN A 124 22.21 -0.54 -18.39
N LYS A 125 21.23 -0.36 -19.26
CA LYS A 125 21.43 -0.20 -20.71
C LYS A 125 21.57 1.25 -21.17
N ILE A 126 21.41 2.20 -20.24
CA ILE A 126 21.44 3.63 -20.54
C ILE A 126 22.81 4.18 -20.14
N ASP A 127 23.56 4.66 -21.13
CA ASP A 127 24.90 5.21 -20.91
C ASP A 127 24.87 6.58 -20.21
N ASP A 128 23.88 7.42 -20.53
CA ASP A 128 23.69 8.76 -19.92
C ASP A 128 22.28 8.86 -19.29
N LEU A 129 22.21 8.64 -18.00
CA LEU A 129 20.98 8.68 -17.22
C LEU A 129 20.64 10.13 -16.82
N ASN A 130 20.27 10.96 -17.79
CA ASN A 130 19.89 12.36 -17.57
C ASN A 130 18.52 12.52 -16.90
N ASP A 131 18.18 13.75 -16.47
CA ASP A 131 16.98 14.02 -15.69
C ASP A 131 15.67 13.71 -16.42
N ASN A 132 15.62 13.89 -17.75
CA ASN A 132 14.41 13.55 -18.53
C ASN A 132 14.18 12.05 -18.53
N ILE A 133 15.23 11.27 -18.77
CA ILE A 133 15.18 9.81 -18.74
C ILE A 133 14.78 9.30 -17.35
N LYS A 134 15.36 9.88 -16.28
CA LYS A 134 14.98 9.55 -14.90
C LYS A 134 13.50 9.83 -14.66
N SER A 135 12.99 10.96 -15.16
CA SER A 135 11.56 11.32 -15.03
C SER A 135 10.66 10.33 -15.75
N ASP A 136 11.00 9.93 -16.96
CA ASP A 136 10.25 8.94 -17.74
C ASP A 136 10.25 7.56 -17.09
N ILE A 137 11.40 7.13 -16.56
CA ILE A 137 11.51 5.88 -15.80
C ILE A 137 10.64 5.94 -14.53
N ALA A 138 10.71 7.04 -13.77
CA ALA A 138 9.92 7.22 -12.56
C ALA A 138 8.41 7.21 -12.85
N ALA A 139 7.97 7.90 -13.91
CA ALA A 139 6.58 7.96 -14.33
C ALA A 139 6.07 6.58 -14.80
N SER A 140 6.83 5.89 -15.63
CA SER A 140 6.47 4.56 -16.16
C SER A 140 6.46 3.50 -15.07
N PHE A 141 7.42 3.54 -14.13
CA PHE A 141 7.45 2.66 -12.96
C PHE A 141 6.24 2.89 -12.06
N GLN A 142 5.97 4.14 -11.68
CA GLN A 142 4.82 4.50 -10.85
C GLN A 142 3.51 4.05 -11.50
N SER A 143 3.36 4.26 -12.80
CA SER A 143 2.19 3.81 -13.56
C SER A 143 2.03 2.29 -13.47
N ALA A 144 3.10 1.52 -13.68
CA ALA A 144 3.05 0.06 -13.62
C ALA A 144 2.65 -0.46 -12.23
N VAL A 145 3.18 0.15 -11.14
CA VAL A 145 2.76 -0.17 -9.76
C VAL A 145 1.27 0.09 -9.56
N VAL A 146 0.82 1.28 -9.95
CA VAL A 146 -0.56 1.71 -9.72
C VAL A 146 -1.54 0.87 -10.53
N ASP A 147 -1.21 0.49 -11.77
CA ASP A 147 -2.02 -0.41 -12.59
C ASP A 147 -2.28 -1.75 -11.88
N VAL A 148 -1.24 -2.35 -11.26
CA VAL A 148 -1.39 -3.59 -10.48
C VAL A 148 -2.32 -3.37 -9.30
N LEU A 149 -2.11 -2.33 -8.49
CA LEU A 149 -2.91 -2.05 -7.30
C LEU A 149 -4.39 -1.81 -7.65
N VAL A 150 -4.64 -0.97 -8.65
CA VAL A 150 -5.99 -0.63 -9.12
C VAL A 150 -6.72 -1.86 -9.63
N GLU A 151 -6.07 -2.71 -10.42
CA GLU A 151 -6.69 -3.92 -10.95
C GLU A 151 -7.02 -4.93 -9.84
N LYS A 152 -6.14 -5.07 -8.84
CA LYS A 152 -6.39 -5.95 -7.68
C LYS A 152 -7.53 -5.43 -6.80
N ILE A 153 -7.65 -4.11 -6.61
CA ILE A 153 -8.81 -3.52 -5.91
C ILE A 153 -10.11 -3.82 -6.66
N LYS A 154 -10.14 -3.62 -7.98
CA LYS A 154 -11.33 -3.94 -8.80
C LYS A 154 -11.77 -5.40 -8.60
N LYS A 155 -10.81 -6.32 -8.65
CA LYS A 155 -11.07 -7.75 -8.43
C LYS A 155 -11.57 -8.02 -7.01
N ALA A 156 -10.99 -7.37 -5.99
CA ALA A 156 -11.42 -7.51 -4.60
C ALA A 156 -12.86 -7.02 -4.38
N VAL A 157 -13.18 -5.84 -4.89
CA VAL A 157 -14.54 -5.27 -4.83
C VAL A 157 -15.55 -6.21 -5.51
N LYS A 158 -15.22 -6.71 -6.70
CA LYS A 158 -16.10 -7.66 -7.42
C LYS A 158 -16.27 -8.98 -6.67
N LEU A 159 -15.21 -9.49 -6.05
CA LEU A 159 -15.24 -10.76 -5.31
C LEU A 159 -16.08 -10.66 -4.04
N THR A 160 -15.95 -9.57 -3.31
CA THR A 160 -16.56 -9.40 -1.99
C THR A 160 -17.90 -8.64 -2.02
N ASN A 161 -18.20 -7.97 -3.14
CA ASN A 161 -19.35 -7.07 -3.28
C ASN A 161 -19.38 -5.95 -2.23
N ARG A 162 -18.19 -5.49 -1.78
CA ARG A 162 -18.08 -4.35 -0.85
C ARG A 162 -18.23 -3.03 -1.59
N SER A 163 -18.93 -2.08 -0.96
CA SER A 163 -19.14 -0.73 -1.50
C SER A 163 -18.13 0.30 -1.01
N SER A 164 -17.33 -0.02 0.01
CA SER A 164 -16.37 0.88 0.59
C SER A 164 -14.95 0.32 0.49
N VAL A 165 -14.02 1.18 0.05
CA VAL A 165 -12.59 0.87 -0.08
C VAL A 165 -11.77 1.90 0.68
N ILE A 166 -10.83 1.42 1.47
CA ILE A 166 -9.86 2.25 2.20
C ILE A 166 -8.47 2.03 1.61
N ILE A 167 -7.71 3.10 1.46
CA ILE A 167 -6.30 3.03 1.11
C ILE A 167 -5.48 3.53 2.31
N ALA A 168 -4.66 2.67 2.90
CA ALA A 168 -3.92 2.98 4.12
C ALA A 168 -2.42 2.67 3.98
N GLY A 169 -1.60 3.24 4.88
CA GLY A 169 -0.14 3.12 4.87
C GLY A 169 0.55 4.24 4.12
N GLY A 170 1.88 4.31 4.20
CA GLY A 170 2.67 5.43 3.67
C GLY A 170 2.52 5.66 2.16
N VAL A 171 2.34 4.59 1.36
CA VAL A 171 2.12 4.71 -0.09
C VAL A 171 0.74 5.28 -0.43
N ALA A 172 -0.23 5.24 0.50
CA ALA A 172 -1.53 5.91 0.36
C ALA A 172 -1.41 7.45 0.23
N ALA A 173 -0.27 8.02 0.55
CA ALA A 173 0.04 9.43 0.33
C ALA A 173 0.28 9.78 -1.14
N ASN A 174 0.60 8.81 -2.01
CA ASN A 174 0.90 9.03 -3.42
C ASN A 174 -0.31 9.56 -4.19
N ASN A 175 -0.18 10.77 -4.75
CA ASN A 175 -1.29 11.45 -5.43
C ASN A 175 -1.71 10.78 -6.74
N PHE A 176 -0.78 10.14 -7.45
CA PHE A 176 -1.11 9.42 -8.67
C PHE A 176 -1.96 8.18 -8.37
N LEU A 177 -1.61 7.43 -7.32
CA LEU A 177 -2.42 6.32 -6.82
C LEU A 177 -3.83 6.81 -6.43
N ARG A 178 -3.93 7.88 -5.66
CA ARG A 178 -5.21 8.48 -5.24
C ARG A 178 -6.08 8.86 -6.43
N LYS A 179 -5.49 9.50 -7.44
CA LYS A 179 -6.18 9.89 -8.67
C LYS A 179 -6.76 8.68 -9.41
N GLU A 180 -5.95 7.64 -9.60
CA GLU A 180 -6.39 6.45 -10.35
C GLU A 180 -7.44 5.63 -9.60
N ILE A 181 -7.37 5.57 -8.27
CA ILE A 181 -8.41 4.90 -7.47
C ILE A 181 -9.70 5.74 -7.43
N LYS A 182 -9.60 7.07 -7.44
CA LYS A 182 -10.78 7.93 -7.56
C LYS A 182 -11.53 7.71 -8.87
N ASN A 183 -10.81 7.46 -9.96
CA ASN A 183 -11.41 7.07 -11.23
C ASN A 183 -12.20 5.74 -11.14
N LEU A 184 -11.86 4.87 -10.18
CA LEU A 184 -12.62 3.65 -9.88
C LEU A 184 -13.92 3.95 -9.16
N GLU A 185 -13.92 4.90 -8.23
CA GLU A 185 -15.09 5.35 -7.48
C GLU A 185 -16.21 5.73 -8.46
N ASP A 186 -15.89 6.61 -9.40
CA ASP A 186 -16.84 7.13 -10.39
C ASP A 186 -17.41 6.02 -11.31
N LYS A 187 -16.60 5.00 -11.61
CA LYS A 187 -16.97 3.93 -12.57
C LYS A 187 -17.71 2.76 -11.94
N ASN A 188 -17.49 2.49 -10.66
CA ASN A 188 -17.97 1.25 -10.03
C ASN A 188 -19.00 1.50 -8.91
N GLY A 189 -19.34 2.76 -8.61
CA GLY A 189 -20.29 3.11 -7.55
C GLY A 189 -19.82 2.71 -6.16
N ILE A 190 -18.50 2.73 -5.93
CA ILE A 190 -17.86 2.48 -4.63
C ILE A 190 -17.48 3.79 -3.98
N SER A 191 -17.42 3.84 -2.66
CA SER A 191 -16.89 4.96 -1.91
C SER A 191 -15.44 4.69 -1.51
N VAL A 192 -14.54 5.64 -1.80
CA VAL A 192 -13.12 5.48 -1.48
C VAL A 192 -12.68 6.46 -0.40
N TYR A 193 -12.02 5.96 0.63
CA TYR A 193 -11.56 6.73 1.77
C TYR A 193 -10.04 6.72 1.85
N TYR A 194 -9.47 7.91 2.01
CA TYR A 194 -8.04 8.11 2.19
C TYR A 194 -7.80 8.82 3.52
N PRO A 195 -6.95 8.29 4.41
CA PRO A 195 -6.57 9.04 5.59
C PRO A 195 -5.87 10.33 5.18
N SER A 196 -6.01 11.38 5.99
CA SER A 196 -5.21 12.59 5.82
C SER A 196 -3.72 12.25 5.94
N MET A 197 -2.86 13.10 5.36
CA MET A 197 -1.40 12.85 5.30
C MET A 197 -0.79 12.54 6.68
N LYS A 198 -1.30 13.16 7.75
CA LYS A 198 -0.85 12.92 9.13
C LYS A 198 -1.13 11.51 9.66
N TYR A 199 -2.06 10.77 9.01
CA TYR A 199 -2.42 9.39 9.37
C TYR A 199 -1.99 8.36 8.30
N CYS A 200 -1.22 8.76 7.31
CA CYS A 200 -0.58 7.82 6.38
C CYS A 200 0.66 7.15 6.99
N THR A 201 1.31 7.79 7.98
CA THR A 201 2.48 7.28 8.69
C THR A 201 2.13 6.96 10.14
N ASP A 202 2.93 6.11 10.79
CA ASP A 202 2.75 5.69 12.17
C ASP A 202 2.69 6.86 13.13
N ASN A 203 1.70 6.83 14.02
CA ASN A 203 1.59 7.81 15.09
C ASN A 203 0.81 7.26 16.30
N ALA A 204 1.04 7.87 17.47
CA ALA A 204 0.45 7.43 18.72
C ALA A 204 -1.10 7.52 18.75
N ALA A 205 -1.70 8.45 17.98
CA ALA A 205 -3.15 8.61 17.95
C ALA A 205 -3.84 7.39 17.35
N MET A 206 -3.24 6.77 16.31
CA MET A 206 -3.76 5.54 15.70
C MET A 206 -3.77 4.38 16.71
N ILE A 207 -2.67 4.24 17.47
CA ILE A 207 -2.55 3.20 18.51
C ILE A 207 -3.59 3.43 19.61
N ALA A 208 -3.72 4.66 20.09
CA ALA A 208 -4.70 5.02 21.13
C ALA A 208 -6.14 4.77 20.66
N PHE A 209 -6.45 5.09 19.40
CA PHE A 209 -7.76 4.84 18.82
C PHE A 209 -8.09 3.35 18.77
N VAL A 210 -7.19 2.51 18.25
CA VAL A 210 -7.38 1.06 18.23
C VAL A 210 -7.53 0.53 19.65
N GLY A 211 -6.67 0.93 20.58
CA GLY A 211 -6.76 0.55 21.99
C GLY A 211 -8.11 0.91 22.62
N SER A 212 -8.63 2.11 22.35
CA SER A 212 -9.95 2.55 22.86
C SER A 212 -11.11 1.70 22.31
N LYS A 213 -11.00 1.23 21.08
CA LYS A 213 -12.01 0.36 20.46
C LYS A 213 -11.94 -1.08 20.96
N MET A 214 -10.78 -1.52 21.44
CA MET A 214 -10.51 -2.87 21.94
C MET A 214 -10.56 -2.99 23.47
N SER A 215 -10.84 -1.92 24.19
CA SER A 215 -10.75 -1.81 25.65
C SER A 215 -11.64 -2.77 26.45
N HIS A 216 -12.55 -3.51 25.82
CA HIS A 216 -13.40 -4.50 26.47
C HIS A 216 -12.84 -5.93 26.39
N GLU A 217 -11.76 -6.16 25.68
CA GLU A 217 -11.10 -7.46 25.63
C GLU A 217 -10.22 -7.62 26.87
N LYS A 218 -10.38 -8.73 27.60
CA LYS A 218 -9.50 -9.07 28.73
C LYS A 218 -8.17 -9.53 28.18
N TYR A 219 -7.16 -8.66 28.25
CA TYR A 219 -5.79 -9.05 27.89
C TYR A 219 -5.12 -9.74 29.08
N ASP A 220 -4.49 -10.88 28.82
CA ASP A 220 -3.57 -11.48 29.78
C ASP A 220 -2.27 -10.66 29.77
N ILE A 221 -1.96 -10.03 30.91
CA ILE A 221 -0.74 -9.23 31.11
C ILE A 221 0.53 -10.08 30.88
N LYS A 222 0.41 -11.41 30.87
CA LYS A 222 1.51 -12.36 30.60
C LYS A 222 1.73 -12.63 29.11
N SER A 223 1.00 -12.00 28.21
CA SER A 223 1.19 -12.16 26.77
C SER A 223 2.57 -11.68 26.33
N ASN A 224 3.38 -12.55 25.75
CA ASN A 224 4.67 -12.20 25.19
C ASN A 224 4.50 -11.53 23.83
N ALA A 225 5.36 -10.54 23.51
CA ALA A 225 5.42 -9.94 22.19
C ALA A 225 5.75 -11.00 21.12
N ARG A 226 4.97 -11.06 20.03
CA ARG A 226 5.20 -11.94 18.89
C ARG A 226 5.74 -11.15 17.72
N ALA A 227 6.90 -11.49 17.21
CA ALA A 227 7.59 -10.75 16.14
C ALA A 227 6.84 -10.78 14.79
N ARG A 228 6.00 -11.79 14.55
CA ARG A 228 5.16 -11.92 13.35
C ARG A 228 3.82 -12.52 13.78
N TRP A 229 2.91 -11.67 14.15
CA TRP A 229 1.56 -12.11 14.48
C TRP A 229 0.67 -11.97 13.24
N PRO A 230 0.06 -13.05 12.74
CA PRO A 230 -0.89 -12.96 11.62
C PRO A 230 -2.13 -12.15 12.01
N LEU A 231 -2.65 -11.38 11.06
CA LEU A 231 -3.80 -10.49 11.29
C LEU A 231 -5.09 -11.27 11.64
N ASN A 232 -5.17 -12.53 11.21
CA ASN A 232 -6.31 -13.43 11.36
C ASN A 232 -6.21 -14.40 12.54
N GLU A 233 -5.15 -14.30 13.38
CA GLU A 233 -4.97 -15.11 14.58
C GLU A 233 -5.28 -14.31 15.84
N LEU A 234 -6.55 -14.02 16.09
CA LEU A 234 -6.99 -13.30 17.31
C LEU A 234 -8.12 -14.00 17.99
#